data_9ad74f40c5312c281535af595f3f80da
#
_entry.id   9ad74f40c5312c281535af595f3f80da
#
_cell.length_a   1.000
_cell.length_b   1.000
_cell.length_c   1.000
_cell.angle_alpha   90.00
_cell.angle_beta   90.00
_cell.angle_gamma   90.00
#
_symmetry.space_group_name_H-M   'P 1'
#
loop_
_entity.id
_entity.type
_entity.pdbx_description
1 polymer ?
#
loop_
_entity_poly.entity_id
_entity_poly.type
_entity_poly.pdbx_seq_one_letter_code
_entity_poly.pdbx_strand_id
1 'polypeptide(L)'
;MTARIIATARIFPATRALLERAGPVAHPTDDEPWDNATLRGALAEAEAMMAFMTDRVDAELLKAAPKLRVLACALKGADNIDIAACEARGIAVSIVPDLLTSPTAELAIGLAIGLARHIRAGDAAVRADFHGWRPKFYGLGLDGAKVTILGLGRLGRAIAMRLMPFGCQLRGVDPLNDVPSVERMPLEQALHGADLVIAALPLTAETRNLVGASAIACLPKGALLVNIGRGSTVDEMAVAEALQTGQLGGYAADVFAMEDWALPDRPRAIPRALLDHPRSLFTPHLGSATLAARQAIEAEAAFNILAGLGVSVRELSSATA
;
A
#
# COMPACT_ATOMS: atom_id res chain seq x y z
N MET A 1 -26.33 5.97 23.05
CA MET A 1 -26.20 7.23 22.27
C MET A 1 -25.80 6.84 20.85
N THR A 2 -26.52 7.35 19.87
CA THR A 2 -26.15 7.18 18.46
C THR A 2 -24.87 7.94 18.19
N ALA A 3 -23.90 7.30 17.54
CA ALA A 3 -22.61 7.92 17.21
C ALA A 3 -22.79 8.90 16.05
N ARG A 4 -22.22 10.08 16.18
CA ARG A 4 -22.16 11.08 15.10
C ARG A 4 -21.04 10.80 14.11
N ILE A 5 -19.94 10.22 14.61
CA ILE A 5 -18.74 9.89 13.84
C ILE A 5 -18.45 8.41 14.01
N ILE A 6 -18.15 7.73 12.93
CA ILE A 6 -17.67 6.37 12.98
C ILE A 6 -16.26 6.26 12.40
N ALA A 7 -15.45 5.37 12.96
CA ALA A 7 -14.22 4.88 12.36
C ALA A 7 -14.36 3.37 12.17
N THR A 8 -14.00 2.88 10.98
CA THR A 8 -14.24 1.48 10.61
C THR A 8 -13.21 0.51 11.16
N ALA A 9 -12.12 1.02 11.71
CA ALA A 9 -11.11 0.28 12.45
C ALA A 9 -10.86 0.90 13.83
N ARG A 10 -10.14 0.17 14.69
CA ARG A 10 -9.67 0.72 15.97
C ARG A 10 -8.74 1.90 15.71
N ILE A 11 -8.97 3.00 16.38
CA ILE A 11 -8.20 4.26 16.28
C ILE A 11 -7.39 4.51 17.55
N PHE A 12 -6.35 5.33 17.43
CA PHE A 12 -5.56 5.77 18.58
C PHE A 12 -6.39 6.61 19.56
N PRO A 13 -6.10 6.53 20.87
CA PRO A 13 -6.81 7.33 21.88
C PRO A 13 -6.77 8.85 21.60
N ALA A 14 -5.65 9.36 21.07
CA ALA A 14 -5.52 10.76 20.69
C ALA A 14 -6.45 11.14 19.52
N THR A 15 -6.57 10.28 18.51
CA THR A 15 -7.49 10.45 17.39
C THR A 15 -8.94 10.45 17.87
N ARG A 16 -9.29 9.51 18.75
CA ARG A 16 -10.62 9.45 19.37
C ARG A 16 -10.95 10.74 20.11
N ALA A 17 -10.06 11.18 21.01
CA ALA A 17 -10.27 12.43 21.79
C ALA A 17 -10.44 13.65 20.87
N LEU A 18 -9.71 13.68 19.73
CA LEU A 18 -9.84 14.72 18.73
C LEU A 18 -11.23 14.73 18.09
N LEU A 19 -11.71 13.56 17.64
CA LEU A 19 -13.02 13.40 17.00
C LEU A 19 -14.20 13.66 17.98
N GLU A 20 -14.07 13.28 19.25
CA GLU A 20 -15.09 13.49 20.30
C GLU A 20 -15.43 14.98 20.52
N ARG A 21 -14.58 15.89 20.05
CA ARG A 21 -14.90 17.35 20.05
C ARG A 21 -16.07 17.70 19.13
N ALA A 22 -16.33 16.88 18.10
CA ALA A 22 -17.49 17.08 17.22
C ALA A 22 -18.72 16.26 17.63
N GLY A 23 -18.58 15.31 18.55
CA GLY A 23 -19.67 14.49 19.05
C GLY A 23 -19.27 13.05 19.36
N PRO A 24 -20.22 12.19 19.69
CA PRO A 24 -19.95 10.80 20.02
C PRO A 24 -19.29 10.04 18.87
N VAL A 25 -18.25 9.23 19.19
CA VAL A 25 -17.46 8.44 18.25
C VAL A 25 -17.67 6.96 18.53
N ALA A 26 -17.92 6.18 17.47
CA ALA A 26 -17.93 4.72 17.54
C ALA A 26 -16.85 4.14 16.64
N HIS A 27 -16.16 3.11 17.12
CA HIS A 27 -15.16 2.34 16.39
C HIS A 27 -15.03 0.93 16.98
N PRO A 28 -14.45 -0.06 16.26
CA PRO A 28 -14.11 -1.36 16.84
C PRO A 28 -13.21 -1.21 18.07
N THR A 29 -13.40 -2.07 19.06
CA THR A 29 -12.62 -2.07 20.31
C THR A 29 -11.39 -2.96 20.24
N ASP A 30 -11.37 -3.88 19.28
CA ASP A 30 -10.29 -4.80 18.97
C ASP A 30 -9.72 -4.54 17.58
N ASP A 31 -8.84 -5.40 17.08
CA ASP A 31 -8.17 -5.26 15.79
C ASP A 31 -9.01 -5.84 14.63
N GLU A 32 -10.16 -6.46 14.92
CA GLU A 32 -11.05 -6.99 13.90
C GLU A 32 -12.03 -5.92 13.40
N PRO A 33 -12.25 -5.81 12.08
CA PRO A 33 -13.23 -4.90 11.53
C PRO A 33 -14.65 -5.32 11.94
N TRP A 34 -15.56 -4.35 12.02
CA TRP A 34 -16.97 -4.67 12.23
C TRP A 34 -17.51 -5.54 11.08
N ASP A 35 -18.41 -6.45 11.43
CA ASP A 35 -19.21 -7.13 10.43
C ASP A 35 -20.13 -6.13 9.68
N ASN A 36 -20.65 -6.58 8.54
CA ASN A 36 -21.44 -5.73 7.66
C ASN A 36 -22.74 -5.22 8.32
N ALA A 37 -23.35 -6.00 9.22
CA ALA A 37 -24.56 -5.60 9.91
C ALA A 37 -24.27 -4.50 10.96
N THR A 38 -23.24 -4.68 11.74
CA THR A 38 -22.77 -3.71 12.74
C THR A 38 -22.36 -2.39 12.08
N LEU A 39 -21.57 -2.46 10.97
CA LEU A 39 -21.17 -1.27 10.22
C LEU A 39 -22.37 -0.51 9.67
N ARG A 40 -23.33 -1.20 9.03
CA ARG A 40 -24.54 -0.56 8.50
C ARG A 40 -25.40 0.06 9.60
N GLY A 41 -25.52 -0.61 10.74
CA GLY A 41 -26.21 -0.07 11.90
C GLY A 41 -25.57 1.20 12.45
N ALA A 42 -24.24 1.24 12.55
CA ALA A 42 -23.49 2.42 12.98
C ALA A 42 -23.60 3.59 11.99
N LEU A 43 -23.64 3.29 10.68
CA LEU A 43 -23.76 4.30 9.62
C LEU A 43 -25.12 5.00 9.59
N ALA A 44 -26.19 4.40 10.08
CA ALA A 44 -27.55 4.92 9.96
C ALA A 44 -27.72 6.35 10.53
N GLU A 45 -26.98 6.69 11.57
CA GLU A 45 -27.02 8.01 12.25
C GLU A 45 -25.74 8.82 12.08
N ALA A 46 -24.70 8.26 11.44
CA ALA A 46 -23.41 8.89 11.30
C ALA A 46 -23.42 10.07 10.31
N GLU A 47 -22.86 11.20 10.71
CA GLU A 47 -22.63 12.37 9.85
C GLU A 47 -21.22 12.34 9.21
N ALA A 48 -20.26 11.65 9.84
CA ALA A 48 -18.91 11.48 9.32
C ALA A 48 -18.38 10.06 9.49
N MET A 49 -17.53 9.63 8.56
CA MET A 49 -16.87 8.34 8.56
C MET A 49 -15.38 8.52 8.34
N MET A 50 -14.55 7.88 9.16
CA MET A 50 -13.13 7.63 8.89
C MET A 50 -12.98 6.23 8.31
N ALA A 51 -12.56 6.14 7.05
CA ALA A 51 -12.37 4.87 6.35
C ALA A 51 -10.89 4.45 6.32
N PHE A 52 -10.68 3.14 6.29
CA PHE A 52 -9.37 2.49 6.25
C PHE A 52 -9.23 1.57 5.03
N MET A 53 -8.06 0.94 4.88
CA MET A 53 -7.71 0.15 3.69
C MET A 53 -8.66 -1.03 3.41
N THR A 54 -9.27 -1.60 4.44
CA THR A 54 -10.18 -2.75 4.32
C THR A 54 -11.59 -2.38 3.88
N ASP A 55 -11.91 -1.08 3.85
CA ASP A 55 -13.25 -0.62 3.53
C ASP A 55 -13.50 -0.58 2.02
N ARG A 56 -14.70 -0.98 1.65
CA ARG A 56 -15.26 -0.71 0.35
C ARG A 56 -16.46 0.22 0.52
N VAL A 57 -16.32 1.47 0.10
CA VAL A 57 -17.40 2.45 0.15
C VAL A 57 -18.01 2.59 -1.24
N ASP A 58 -19.07 1.86 -1.48
CA ASP A 58 -19.83 1.87 -2.73
C ASP A 58 -21.25 2.42 -2.52
N ALA A 59 -22.01 2.56 -3.61
CA ALA A 59 -23.38 3.05 -3.57
C ALA A 59 -24.28 2.21 -2.64
N GLU A 60 -24.01 0.90 -2.47
CA GLU A 60 -24.78 0.03 -1.59
C GLU A 60 -24.51 0.30 -0.11
N LEU A 61 -23.24 0.50 0.26
CA LEU A 61 -22.90 0.90 1.63
C LEU A 61 -23.47 2.28 1.96
N LEU A 62 -23.36 3.21 1.01
CA LEU A 62 -23.87 4.59 1.18
C LEU A 62 -25.38 4.64 1.41
N LYS A 63 -26.19 3.68 0.96
CA LYS A 63 -27.63 3.61 1.26
C LYS A 63 -27.89 3.47 2.77
N ALA A 64 -26.98 2.81 3.51
CA ALA A 64 -27.08 2.67 4.95
C ALA A 64 -26.64 3.92 5.72
N ALA A 65 -26.08 4.93 5.03
CA ALA A 65 -25.55 6.16 5.63
C ALA A 65 -26.34 7.40 5.16
N PRO A 66 -27.63 7.57 5.49
CA PRO A 66 -28.47 8.64 4.94
C PRO A 66 -28.04 10.04 5.37
N LYS A 67 -27.35 10.15 6.51
CA LYS A 67 -26.91 11.42 7.11
C LYS A 67 -25.44 11.74 6.87
N LEU A 68 -24.71 10.88 6.16
CA LEU A 68 -23.27 11.03 5.94
C LEU A 68 -22.98 12.26 5.07
N ARG A 69 -22.12 13.13 5.56
CA ARG A 69 -21.70 14.38 4.91
C ARG A 69 -20.20 14.41 4.64
N VAL A 70 -19.41 13.68 5.44
CA VAL A 70 -17.95 13.70 5.37
C VAL A 70 -17.42 12.27 5.41
N LEU A 71 -16.54 11.96 4.44
CA LEU A 71 -15.78 10.72 4.39
C LEU A 71 -14.29 11.08 4.37
N ALA A 72 -13.57 10.84 5.45
CA ALA A 72 -12.13 11.02 5.50
C ALA A 72 -11.44 9.66 5.46
N CYS A 73 -10.60 9.48 4.46
CA CYS A 73 -9.88 8.22 4.25
C CYS A 73 -8.50 8.32 4.92
N ALA A 74 -8.27 7.54 5.98
CA ALA A 74 -6.97 7.41 6.65
C ALA A 74 -5.97 6.60 5.79
N LEU A 75 -5.91 6.95 4.50
CA LEU A 75 -5.16 6.28 3.43
C LEU A 75 -4.91 7.24 2.26
N LYS A 76 -4.02 6.87 1.35
CA LYS A 76 -3.67 7.67 0.17
C LYS A 76 -4.48 7.33 -1.07
N GLY A 77 -4.65 6.05 -1.37
CA GLY A 77 -5.41 5.60 -2.53
C GLY A 77 -6.91 5.57 -2.20
N ALA A 78 -7.74 6.09 -3.10
CA ALA A 78 -9.19 6.06 -2.96
C ALA A 78 -9.83 5.04 -3.91
N ASP A 79 -9.09 4.04 -4.33
CA ASP A 79 -9.55 3.04 -5.32
C ASP A 79 -10.71 2.19 -4.77
N ASN A 80 -10.81 2.08 -3.45
CA ASN A 80 -11.89 1.38 -2.74
C ASN A 80 -13.12 2.26 -2.42
N ILE A 81 -13.10 3.52 -2.86
CA ILE A 81 -14.17 4.51 -2.63
C ILE A 81 -14.84 4.88 -3.96
N ASP A 82 -16.14 4.73 -4.04
CA ASP A 82 -16.93 5.24 -5.15
C ASP A 82 -17.12 6.76 -4.99
N ILE A 83 -16.13 7.51 -5.49
CA ILE A 83 -16.11 8.98 -5.42
C ILE A 83 -17.35 9.57 -6.09
N ALA A 84 -17.75 9.05 -7.26
CA ALA A 84 -18.90 9.57 -7.99
C ALA A 84 -20.21 9.39 -7.20
N ALA A 85 -20.38 8.24 -6.53
CA ALA A 85 -21.53 8.01 -5.66
C ALA A 85 -21.52 8.93 -4.41
N CYS A 86 -20.34 9.24 -3.87
CA CYS A 86 -20.19 10.20 -2.78
C CYS A 86 -20.58 11.61 -3.22
N GLU A 87 -20.03 12.07 -4.36
CA GLU A 87 -20.30 13.40 -4.93
C GLU A 87 -21.77 13.58 -5.26
N ALA A 88 -22.43 12.57 -5.88
CA ALA A 88 -23.86 12.59 -6.19
C ALA A 88 -24.75 12.78 -4.96
N ARG A 89 -24.23 12.49 -3.76
CA ARG A 89 -24.91 12.65 -2.47
C ARG A 89 -24.43 13.87 -1.67
N GLY A 90 -23.52 14.68 -2.24
CA GLY A 90 -22.93 15.83 -1.54
C GLY A 90 -22.01 15.45 -0.38
N ILE A 91 -21.45 14.25 -0.37
CA ILE A 91 -20.51 13.78 0.64
C ILE A 91 -19.11 14.28 0.29
N ALA A 92 -18.51 15.08 1.16
CA ALA A 92 -17.13 15.55 1.01
C ALA A 92 -16.15 14.40 1.29
N VAL A 93 -15.33 14.04 0.30
CA VAL A 93 -14.31 12.99 0.43
C VAL A 93 -12.93 13.61 0.56
N SER A 94 -12.12 13.13 1.50
CA SER A 94 -10.72 13.53 1.67
C SER A 94 -9.81 12.31 1.85
N ILE A 95 -8.55 12.46 1.45
CA ILE A 95 -7.47 11.45 1.59
C ILE A 95 -6.28 12.08 2.31
N VAL A 96 -5.34 11.23 2.75
CA VAL A 96 -4.07 11.66 3.34
C VAL A 96 -2.93 11.36 2.36
N PRO A 97 -2.48 12.35 1.56
CA PRO A 97 -1.67 12.06 0.36
C PRO A 97 -0.19 11.80 0.63
N ASP A 98 0.40 12.35 1.68
CA ASP A 98 1.85 12.46 1.81
C ASP A 98 2.49 11.66 2.95
N LEU A 99 1.83 11.54 4.08
CA LEU A 99 2.38 10.92 5.30
C LEU A 99 2.75 9.44 5.14
N LEU A 100 2.17 8.75 4.17
CA LEU A 100 2.44 7.35 3.88
C LEU A 100 3.69 7.14 3.01
N THR A 101 4.18 8.17 2.34
CA THR A 101 5.22 8.03 1.30
C THR A 101 6.55 7.56 1.87
N SER A 102 7.04 8.18 2.95
CA SER A 102 8.34 7.84 3.54
C SER A 102 8.38 6.41 4.08
N PRO A 103 7.48 5.98 4.98
CA PRO A 103 7.53 4.63 5.53
C PRO A 103 7.32 3.55 4.46
N THR A 104 6.48 3.79 3.46
CA THR A 104 6.29 2.85 2.35
C THR A 104 7.55 2.72 1.50
N ALA A 105 8.27 3.82 1.25
CA ALA A 105 9.54 3.76 0.54
C ALA A 105 10.62 3.00 1.34
N GLU A 106 10.63 3.14 2.66
CA GLU A 106 11.54 2.39 3.55
C GLU A 106 11.24 0.90 3.50
N LEU A 107 9.96 0.51 3.56
CA LEU A 107 9.57 -0.90 3.44
C LEU A 107 9.94 -1.47 2.07
N ALA A 108 9.77 -0.70 0.98
CA ALA A 108 10.18 -1.13 -0.36
C ALA A 108 11.66 -1.49 -0.42
N ILE A 109 12.54 -0.67 0.19
CA ILE A 109 13.98 -0.96 0.28
C ILE A 109 14.23 -2.20 1.17
N GLY A 110 13.52 -2.29 2.31
CA GLY A 110 13.59 -3.46 3.19
C GLY A 110 13.24 -4.77 2.49
N LEU A 111 12.14 -4.77 1.72
CA LEU A 111 11.71 -5.91 0.90
C LEU A 111 12.74 -6.23 -0.20
N ALA A 112 13.25 -5.21 -0.89
CA ALA A 112 14.28 -5.38 -1.93
C ALA A 112 15.55 -6.04 -1.36
N ILE A 113 16.08 -5.53 -0.26
CA ILE A 113 17.26 -6.09 0.42
C ILE A 113 16.94 -7.48 0.98
N GLY A 114 15.79 -7.66 1.63
CA GLY A 114 15.35 -8.93 2.21
C GLY A 114 15.28 -10.04 1.17
N LEU A 115 14.73 -9.73 0.00
CA LEU A 115 14.65 -10.63 -1.14
C LEU A 115 16.03 -10.89 -1.77
N ALA A 116 16.78 -9.82 -2.08
CA ALA A 116 18.09 -9.88 -2.72
C ALA A 116 19.12 -10.65 -1.89
N ARG A 117 19.06 -10.55 -0.56
CA ARG A 117 20.02 -11.13 0.37
C ARG A 117 19.52 -12.40 1.06
N HIS A 118 18.40 -12.98 0.61
CA HIS A 118 17.80 -14.21 1.18
C HIS A 118 17.53 -14.14 2.70
N ILE A 119 17.15 -12.98 3.25
CA ILE A 119 17.06 -12.78 4.70
C ILE A 119 16.10 -13.79 5.34
N ARG A 120 14.90 -14.01 4.75
CA ARG A 120 13.92 -15.00 5.25
C ARG A 120 14.50 -16.42 5.32
N ALA A 121 15.15 -16.85 4.24
CA ALA A 121 15.73 -18.20 4.19
C ALA A 121 16.94 -18.34 5.12
N GLY A 122 17.73 -17.29 5.26
CA GLY A 122 18.86 -17.23 6.19
C GLY A 122 18.43 -17.31 7.65
N ASP A 123 17.41 -16.53 8.05
CA ASP A 123 16.82 -16.60 9.39
C ASP A 123 16.27 -17.99 9.70
N ALA A 124 15.51 -18.56 8.77
CA ALA A 124 14.98 -19.93 8.95
C ALA A 124 16.10 -20.97 9.09
N ALA A 125 17.19 -20.83 8.34
CA ALA A 125 18.32 -21.75 8.45
C ALA A 125 19.04 -21.65 9.80
N VAL A 126 19.20 -20.43 10.33
CA VAL A 126 19.81 -20.20 11.66
C VAL A 126 18.94 -20.84 12.75
N ARG A 127 17.62 -20.66 12.68
CA ARG A 127 16.68 -21.21 13.68
C ARG A 127 16.56 -22.74 13.61
N ALA A 128 16.76 -23.33 12.43
CA ALA A 128 16.70 -24.79 12.28
C ALA A 128 17.95 -25.47 12.79
N ASP A 129 19.12 -25.07 12.29
CA ASP A 129 20.42 -25.69 12.66
C ASP A 129 21.57 -24.84 12.07
N PHE A 130 22.32 -24.17 12.91
CA PHE A 130 23.42 -23.30 12.50
C PHE A 130 24.78 -23.70 13.11
N HIS A 131 25.67 -24.21 12.27
CA HIS A 131 27.01 -24.59 12.62
C HIS A 131 28.12 -23.67 12.05
N GLY A 132 27.82 -22.38 11.92
CA GLY A 132 28.74 -21.39 11.38
C GLY A 132 28.58 -21.18 9.85
N TRP A 133 29.43 -20.32 9.31
CA TRP A 133 29.36 -19.93 7.89
C TRP A 133 29.46 -21.12 6.92
N ARG A 134 28.63 -21.06 5.86
CA ARG A 134 28.65 -21.99 4.73
C ARG A 134 28.52 -21.19 3.43
N PRO A 135 29.08 -21.68 2.27
CA PRO A 135 28.93 -21.04 0.96
C PRO A 135 27.51 -21.24 0.39
N LYS A 136 26.53 -20.61 1.05
CA LYS A 136 25.09 -20.75 0.80
C LYS A 136 24.43 -19.37 0.77
N PHE A 137 23.29 -19.24 0.12
CA PHE A 137 22.53 -17.98 0.04
C PHE A 137 23.29 -16.81 -0.63
N TYR A 138 24.03 -17.10 -1.69
CA TYR A 138 24.59 -16.03 -2.52
C TYR A 138 23.44 -15.24 -3.17
N GLY A 139 23.44 -13.93 -2.98
CA GLY A 139 22.40 -13.04 -3.42
C GLY A 139 22.93 -11.86 -4.23
N LEU A 140 22.04 -10.94 -4.59
CA LEU A 140 22.35 -9.72 -5.31
C LEU A 140 22.82 -8.63 -4.33
N GLY A 141 23.94 -7.96 -4.61
CA GLY A 141 24.32 -6.67 -4.03
C GLY A 141 23.61 -5.53 -4.76
N LEU A 142 23.29 -4.44 -4.06
CA LEU A 142 22.68 -3.27 -4.70
C LEU A 142 23.69 -2.36 -5.38
N ASP A 143 24.95 -2.36 -4.93
CA ASP A 143 26.02 -1.59 -5.55
C ASP A 143 26.24 -2.03 -7.01
N GLY A 144 26.13 -1.10 -7.94
CA GLY A 144 26.18 -1.33 -9.38
C GLY A 144 24.95 -2.03 -9.99
N ALA A 145 24.00 -2.50 -9.18
CA ALA A 145 22.79 -3.17 -9.68
C ALA A 145 21.91 -2.23 -10.51
N LYS A 146 21.33 -2.77 -11.57
CA LYS A 146 20.34 -2.05 -12.41
C LYS A 146 18.96 -2.21 -11.80
N VAL A 147 18.45 -1.12 -11.21
CA VAL A 147 17.14 -1.11 -10.56
C VAL A 147 16.15 -0.30 -11.38
N THR A 148 15.07 -0.95 -11.80
CA THR A 148 13.98 -0.31 -12.53
C THR A 148 12.82 -0.01 -11.57
N ILE A 149 12.38 1.26 -11.54
CA ILE A 149 11.22 1.72 -10.75
C ILE A 149 10.07 1.97 -11.71
N LEU A 150 8.98 1.23 -11.55
CA LEU A 150 7.74 1.44 -12.30
C LEU A 150 6.85 2.40 -11.52
N GLY A 151 6.60 3.58 -12.08
CA GLY A 151 5.95 4.71 -11.43
C GLY A 151 6.95 5.63 -10.71
N LEU A 152 7.10 6.86 -11.20
CA LEU A 152 7.98 7.90 -10.65
C LEU A 152 7.19 9.01 -9.93
N GLY A 153 5.97 8.71 -9.47
CA GLY A 153 5.20 9.57 -8.60
C GLY A 153 5.89 9.79 -7.24
N ARG A 154 5.17 10.31 -6.25
CA ARG A 154 5.74 10.58 -4.90
C ARG A 154 6.48 9.39 -4.32
N LEU A 155 5.88 8.18 -4.37
CA LEU A 155 6.48 6.97 -3.82
C LEU A 155 7.72 6.54 -4.61
N GLY A 156 7.63 6.44 -5.94
CA GLY A 156 8.78 6.04 -6.76
C GLY A 156 9.96 7.01 -6.64
N ARG A 157 9.68 8.31 -6.55
CA ARG A 157 10.71 9.34 -6.26
C ARG A 157 11.37 9.10 -4.89
N ALA A 158 10.58 8.84 -3.85
CA ALA A 158 11.10 8.58 -2.51
C ALA A 158 11.94 7.30 -2.44
N ILE A 159 11.56 6.27 -3.20
CA ILE A 159 12.34 5.04 -3.38
C ILE A 159 13.66 5.33 -4.10
N ALA A 160 13.61 6.05 -5.23
CA ALA A 160 14.80 6.41 -6.00
C ALA A 160 15.82 7.17 -5.14
N MET A 161 15.37 8.19 -4.42
CA MET A 161 16.25 8.98 -3.52
C MET A 161 16.93 8.13 -2.44
N ARG A 162 16.26 7.07 -1.95
CA ARG A 162 16.83 6.15 -0.94
C ARG A 162 17.76 5.11 -1.55
N LEU A 163 17.58 4.76 -2.83
CA LEU A 163 18.44 3.82 -3.54
C LEU A 163 19.73 4.44 -4.06
N MET A 164 19.75 5.75 -4.36
CA MET A 164 20.96 6.42 -4.85
C MET A 164 22.21 6.16 -3.99
N PRO A 165 22.15 6.27 -2.65
CA PRO A 165 23.32 6.01 -1.80
C PRO A 165 23.84 4.57 -1.83
N PHE A 166 23.07 3.62 -2.35
CA PHE A 166 23.52 2.22 -2.53
C PHE A 166 24.35 2.02 -3.80
N GLY A 167 24.56 3.06 -4.61
CA GLY A 167 25.32 2.93 -5.85
C GLY A 167 24.57 2.25 -7.00
N CYS A 168 23.23 2.17 -6.95
CA CYS A 168 22.40 1.56 -7.99
C CYS A 168 22.41 2.39 -9.29
N GLN A 169 22.30 1.72 -10.41
CA GLN A 169 21.95 2.32 -11.71
C GLN A 169 20.43 2.38 -11.81
N LEU A 170 19.85 3.58 -11.62
CA LEU A 170 18.40 3.75 -11.52
C LEU A 170 17.79 4.04 -12.89
N ARG A 171 16.77 3.26 -13.24
CA ARG A 171 15.88 3.43 -14.39
C ARG A 171 14.45 3.61 -13.92
N GLY A 172 13.65 4.31 -14.70
CA GLY A 172 12.27 4.56 -14.35
C GLY A 172 11.33 4.52 -15.54
N VAL A 173 10.12 4.07 -15.27
CA VAL A 173 9.01 4.07 -16.23
C VAL A 173 7.87 4.90 -15.66
N ASP A 174 7.60 6.02 -16.27
CA ASP A 174 6.47 6.90 -15.92
C ASP A 174 6.14 7.79 -17.12
N PRO A 175 4.85 7.92 -17.51
CA PRO A 175 4.49 8.74 -18.66
C PRO A 175 4.63 10.26 -18.41
N LEU A 176 4.57 10.69 -17.14
CA LEU A 176 4.41 12.10 -16.78
C LEU A 176 5.57 12.64 -15.94
N ASN A 177 6.17 11.80 -15.09
CA ASN A 177 7.10 12.27 -14.08
C ASN A 177 8.55 11.94 -14.42
N ASP A 178 9.43 12.88 -14.12
CA ASP A 178 10.88 12.71 -14.15
C ASP A 178 11.45 12.84 -12.73
N VAL A 179 12.50 12.10 -12.46
CA VAL A 179 13.25 12.16 -11.20
C VAL A 179 14.73 12.36 -11.52
N PRO A 180 15.39 13.38 -10.97
CA PRO A 180 16.83 13.57 -11.14
C PRO A 180 17.60 12.28 -10.81
N SER A 181 18.61 11.95 -11.59
CA SER A 181 19.43 10.74 -11.46
C SER A 181 18.71 9.39 -11.73
N VAL A 182 17.51 9.43 -12.29
CA VAL A 182 16.79 8.25 -12.80
C VAL A 182 16.67 8.37 -14.31
N GLU A 183 17.21 7.41 -15.05
CA GLU A 183 17.08 7.37 -16.50
C GLU A 183 15.66 6.91 -16.86
N ARG A 184 14.81 7.84 -17.33
CA ARG A 184 13.44 7.51 -17.76
C ARG A 184 13.46 6.90 -19.15
N MET A 185 12.77 5.77 -19.31
CA MET A 185 12.71 5.04 -20.59
C MET A 185 11.40 4.25 -20.73
N PRO A 186 11.05 3.78 -21.94
CA PRO A 186 9.92 2.89 -22.16
C PRO A 186 10.02 1.59 -21.35
N LEU A 187 8.88 1.00 -20.99
CA LEU A 187 8.78 -0.17 -20.12
C LEU A 187 9.72 -1.31 -20.58
N GLU A 188 9.62 -1.72 -21.83
CA GLU A 188 10.39 -2.85 -22.36
C GLU A 188 11.90 -2.62 -22.27
N GLN A 189 12.36 -1.41 -22.59
CA GLN A 189 13.77 -1.04 -22.48
C GLN A 189 14.23 -0.98 -21.01
N ALA A 190 13.39 -0.49 -20.12
CA ALA A 190 13.69 -0.41 -18.70
C ALA A 190 13.82 -1.79 -18.05
N LEU A 191 13.05 -2.77 -18.51
CA LEU A 191 13.09 -4.15 -18.00
C LEU A 191 14.30 -4.91 -18.54
N HIS A 192 14.77 -4.58 -19.74
CA HIS A 192 15.95 -5.24 -20.32
C HIS A 192 17.20 -5.03 -19.47
N GLY A 193 17.74 -6.11 -18.94
CA GLY A 193 18.93 -6.09 -18.10
C GLY A 193 18.71 -5.54 -16.68
N ALA A 194 17.45 -5.41 -16.22
CA ALA A 194 17.15 -5.04 -14.83
C ALA A 194 17.42 -6.21 -13.89
N ASP A 195 18.23 -5.97 -12.86
CA ASP A 195 18.49 -6.96 -11.81
C ASP A 195 17.35 -6.98 -10.78
N LEU A 196 16.72 -5.83 -10.57
CA LEU A 196 15.63 -5.62 -9.65
C LEU A 196 14.59 -4.68 -10.24
N VAL A 197 13.31 -5.03 -10.14
CA VAL A 197 12.18 -4.17 -10.51
C VAL A 197 11.37 -3.87 -9.25
N ILE A 198 11.01 -2.59 -9.05
CA ILE A 198 10.12 -2.14 -7.97
C ILE A 198 8.89 -1.50 -8.58
N ALA A 199 7.73 -2.14 -8.43
CA ALA A 199 6.44 -1.62 -8.87
C ALA A 199 5.85 -0.71 -7.79
N ALA A 200 5.77 0.60 -8.09
CA ALA A 200 5.20 1.66 -7.24
C ALA A 200 4.03 2.35 -7.96
N LEU A 201 3.23 1.55 -8.65
CA LEU A 201 2.16 1.98 -9.54
C LEU A 201 0.82 2.16 -8.79
N PRO A 202 0.00 3.16 -9.15
CA PRO A 202 -1.42 3.16 -8.81
C PRO A 202 -2.14 2.08 -9.64
N LEU A 203 -3.33 1.67 -9.20
CA LEU A 203 -4.19 0.78 -9.98
C LEU A 203 -5.09 1.62 -10.90
N THR A 204 -4.87 1.51 -12.19
CA THR A 204 -5.68 2.10 -13.26
C THR A 204 -5.95 1.06 -14.35
N ALA A 205 -6.73 1.38 -15.35
CA ALA A 205 -6.95 0.49 -16.50
C ALA A 205 -5.63 0.16 -17.22
N GLU A 206 -4.73 1.15 -17.33
CA GLU A 206 -3.45 1.03 -18.04
C GLU A 206 -2.39 0.29 -17.23
N THR A 207 -2.47 0.32 -15.90
CA THR A 207 -1.48 -0.33 -15.03
C THR A 207 -1.91 -1.70 -14.55
N ARG A 208 -3.16 -2.08 -14.75
CA ARG A 208 -3.65 -3.42 -14.41
C ARG A 208 -2.90 -4.48 -15.19
N ASN A 209 -2.30 -5.45 -14.48
CA ASN A 209 -1.46 -6.52 -15.02
C ASN A 209 -0.31 -6.01 -15.91
N LEU A 210 0.14 -4.76 -15.68
CA LEU A 210 1.27 -4.20 -16.44
C LEU A 210 2.51 -5.08 -16.32
N VAL A 211 2.76 -5.64 -15.13
CA VAL A 211 3.82 -6.61 -14.91
C VAL A 211 3.23 -8.03 -15.05
N GLY A 212 2.85 -8.38 -16.27
CA GLY A 212 2.37 -9.70 -16.66
C GLY A 212 3.46 -10.55 -17.34
N ALA A 213 3.07 -11.68 -17.91
CA ALA A 213 3.98 -12.63 -18.54
C ALA A 213 4.91 -11.99 -19.59
N SER A 214 4.39 -11.09 -20.43
CA SER A 214 5.16 -10.40 -21.46
C SER A 214 6.25 -9.49 -20.86
N ALA A 215 5.91 -8.72 -19.83
CA ALA A 215 6.86 -7.86 -19.15
C ALA A 215 7.93 -8.69 -18.40
N ILE A 216 7.52 -9.76 -17.74
CA ILE A 216 8.44 -10.68 -17.05
C ILE A 216 9.41 -11.36 -18.04
N ALA A 217 8.95 -11.69 -19.24
CA ALA A 217 9.80 -12.28 -20.28
C ALA A 217 10.91 -11.33 -20.79
N CYS A 218 10.73 -10.00 -20.66
CA CYS A 218 11.76 -9.00 -20.98
C CYS A 218 12.89 -8.93 -19.94
N LEU A 219 12.68 -9.47 -18.74
CA LEU A 219 13.66 -9.45 -17.67
C LEU A 219 14.78 -10.46 -17.90
N PRO A 220 15.99 -10.21 -17.41
CA PRO A 220 17.01 -11.25 -17.34
C PRO A 220 16.54 -12.41 -16.45
N LYS A 221 16.98 -13.61 -16.78
CA LYS A 221 16.74 -14.76 -15.93
C LYS A 221 17.30 -14.54 -14.52
N GLY A 222 16.48 -14.77 -13.50
CA GLY A 222 16.87 -14.57 -12.13
C GLY A 222 16.65 -13.15 -11.58
N ALA A 223 16.08 -12.24 -12.37
CA ALA A 223 15.73 -10.90 -11.90
C ALA A 223 14.75 -10.95 -10.71
N LEU A 224 14.81 -9.92 -9.88
CA LEU A 224 13.95 -9.79 -8.69
C LEU A 224 12.81 -8.79 -8.95
N LEU A 225 11.64 -9.07 -8.38
CA LEU A 225 10.48 -8.20 -8.46
C LEU A 225 9.96 -7.86 -7.07
N VAL A 226 9.69 -6.57 -6.82
CA VAL A 226 9.04 -6.07 -5.59
C VAL A 226 7.77 -5.32 -5.96
N ASN A 227 6.63 -5.65 -5.37
CA ASN A 227 5.38 -4.90 -5.52
C ASN A 227 5.03 -4.17 -4.22
N ILE A 228 5.05 -2.84 -4.26
CA ILE A 228 4.72 -1.95 -3.14
C ILE A 228 3.60 -0.96 -3.51
N GLY A 229 3.01 -1.10 -4.68
CA GLY A 229 1.96 -0.22 -5.21
C GLY A 229 0.57 -0.74 -4.94
N ARG A 230 0.02 -1.51 -5.90
CA ARG A 230 -1.27 -2.20 -5.82
C ARG A 230 -1.12 -3.62 -6.37
N GLY A 231 -1.84 -4.56 -5.76
CA GLY A 231 -1.73 -5.99 -6.09
C GLY A 231 -1.94 -6.27 -7.57
N SER A 232 -3.07 -5.84 -8.13
CA SER A 232 -3.45 -6.09 -9.52
C SER A 232 -2.62 -5.34 -10.58
N THR A 233 -1.59 -4.58 -10.19
CA THR A 233 -0.60 -4.06 -11.16
C THR A 233 0.37 -5.13 -11.63
N VAL A 234 0.43 -6.24 -10.89
CA VAL A 234 1.23 -7.43 -11.17
C VAL A 234 0.29 -8.61 -11.38
N ASP A 235 0.52 -9.40 -12.41
CA ASP A 235 -0.16 -10.68 -12.61
C ASP A 235 0.48 -11.74 -11.70
N GLU A 236 -0.17 -12.02 -10.58
CA GLU A 236 0.33 -12.97 -9.57
C GLU A 236 0.47 -14.40 -10.10
N MET A 237 -0.33 -14.80 -11.10
CA MET A 237 -0.22 -16.12 -11.71
C MET A 237 1.01 -16.19 -12.63
N ALA A 238 1.25 -15.15 -13.43
CA ALA A 238 2.45 -15.05 -14.26
C ALA A 238 3.73 -15.01 -13.40
N VAL A 239 3.70 -14.33 -12.25
CA VAL A 239 4.80 -14.34 -11.28
C VAL A 239 5.04 -15.74 -10.72
N ALA A 240 3.98 -16.45 -10.34
CA ALA A 240 4.09 -17.81 -9.80
C ALA A 240 4.77 -18.77 -10.83
N GLU A 241 4.38 -18.70 -12.09
CA GLU A 241 4.98 -19.47 -13.18
C GLU A 241 6.45 -19.08 -13.39
N ALA A 242 6.73 -17.78 -13.40
CA ALA A 242 8.09 -17.26 -13.59
C ALA A 242 9.05 -17.65 -12.45
N LEU A 243 8.55 -17.76 -11.23
CA LEU A 243 9.32 -18.27 -10.10
C LEU A 243 9.60 -19.77 -10.25
N GLN A 244 8.61 -20.58 -10.69
CA GLN A 244 8.76 -22.02 -10.90
C GLN A 244 9.78 -22.33 -11.99
N THR A 245 9.79 -21.56 -13.08
CA THR A 245 10.73 -21.73 -14.18
C THR A 245 12.12 -21.12 -13.92
N GLY A 246 12.22 -20.32 -12.84
CA GLY A 246 13.43 -19.56 -12.52
C GLY A 246 13.67 -18.36 -13.44
N GLN A 247 12.67 -17.93 -14.21
CA GLN A 247 12.71 -16.67 -14.95
C GLN A 247 12.80 -15.49 -13.97
N LEU A 248 12.00 -15.52 -12.89
CA LEU A 248 12.22 -14.66 -11.73
C LEU A 248 13.05 -15.38 -10.66
N GLY A 249 14.05 -14.70 -10.13
CA GLY A 249 14.88 -15.16 -9.02
C GLY A 249 14.22 -14.95 -7.66
N GLY A 250 13.14 -14.16 -7.59
CA GLY A 250 12.37 -13.93 -6.38
C GLY A 250 11.30 -12.86 -6.54
N TYR A 251 10.29 -12.92 -5.68
CA TYR A 251 9.20 -11.95 -5.61
C TYR A 251 8.93 -11.50 -4.18
N ALA A 252 8.86 -10.20 -3.97
CA ALA A 252 8.40 -9.63 -2.71
C ALA A 252 7.18 -8.75 -2.94
N ALA A 253 6.23 -8.79 -2.02
CA ALA A 253 5.03 -7.97 -2.12
C ALA A 253 4.54 -7.54 -0.73
N ASP A 254 4.09 -6.29 -0.67
CA ASP A 254 3.33 -5.75 0.46
C ASP A 254 1.83 -5.68 0.17
N VAL A 255 1.45 -5.85 -1.10
CA VAL A 255 0.10 -5.69 -1.62
C VAL A 255 -0.28 -6.85 -2.54
N PHE A 256 -1.56 -7.23 -2.55
CA PHE A 256 -2.05 -8.41 -3.27
C PHE A 256 -3.32 -8.08 -4.06
N ALA A 257 -3.50 -8.75 -5.20
CA ALA A 257 -4.66 -8.53 -6.06
C ALA A 257 -6.00 -8.79 -5.36
N MET A 258 -6.03 -9.65 -4.34
CA MET A 258 -7.21 -9.90 -3.53
C MET A 258 -7.68 -8.68 -2.70
N GLU A 259 -6.81 -7.68 -2.51
CA GLU A 259 -7.12 -6.46 -1.75
C GLU A 259 -7.73 -5.34 -2.62
N ASP A 260 -7.75 -5.49 -3.92
CA ASP A 260 -8.24 -4.46 -4.86
C ASP A 260 -9.78 -4.48 -4.94
N TRP A 261 -10.42 -4.04 -3.86
CA TRP A 261 -11.85 -4.13 -3.59
C TRP A 261 -12.74 -3.56 -4.68
N ALA A 262 -12.25 -2.58 -5.44
CA ALA A 262 -12.97 -1.98 -6.56
C ALA A 262 -13.15 -2.94 -7.76
N LEU A 263 -12.30 -3.97 -7.88
CA LEU A 263 -12.37 -4.94 -8.96
C LEU A 263 -13.34 -6.08 -8.61
N PRO A 264 -14.48 -6.21 -9.31
CA PRO A 264 -15.45 -7.27 -9.01
C PRO A 264 -14.90 -8.68 -9.29
N ASP A 265 -13.97 -8.79 -10.25
CA ASP A 265 -13.33 -10.01 -10.72
C ASP A 265 -11.97 -10.30 -10.02
N ARG A 266 -11.62 -9.55 -8.96
CA ARG A 266 -10.39 -9.79 -8.19
C ARG A 266 -10.35 -11.21 -7.62
N PRO A 267 -9.18 -11.84 -7.48
CA PRO A 267 -9.04 -13.11 -6.77
C PRO A 267 -9.50 -12.96 -5.32
N ARG A 268 -9.84 -14.07 -4.68
CA ARG A 268 -10.29 -14.10 -3.28
C ARG A 268 -9.18 -14.55 -2.32
N ALA A 269 -8.05 -14.99 -2.87
CA ALA A 269 -6.88 -15.44 -2.12
C ALA A 269 -5.62 -15.21 -2.94
N ILE A 270 -4.49 -15.15 -2.27
CA ILE A 270 -3.16 -15.15 -2.88
C ILE A 270 -2.91 -16.56 -3.45
N PRO A 271 -2.37 -16.69 -4.67
CA PRO A 271 -2.05 -17.98 -5.25
C PRO A 271 -1.14 -18.83 -4.33
N ARG A 272 -1.56 -20.08 -4.08
CA ARG A 272 -0.81 -20.96 -3.19
C ARG A 272 0.64 -21.18 -3.64
N ALA A 273 0.85 -21.23 -4.94
CA ALA A 273 2.17 -21.34 -5.53
C ALA A 273 3.12 -20.16 -5.15
N LEU A 274 2.58 -18.96 -4.90
CA LEU A 274 3.36 -17.84 -4.38
C LEU A 274 3.64 -17.98 -2.88
N LEU A 275 2.63 -18.36 -2.10
CA LEU A 275 2.75 -18.48 -0.63
C LEU A 275 3.79 -19.52 -0.24
N ASP A 276 3.84 -20.65 -0.95
CA ASP A 276 4.72 -21.77 -0.66
C ASP A 276 6.12 -21.62 -1.29
N HIS A 277 6.32 -20.67 -2.19
CA HIS A 277 7.58 -20.54 -2.90
C HIS A 277 8.71 -20.02 -1.97
N PRO A 278 9.88 -20.67 -1.90
CA PRO A 278 10.95 -20.31 -0.97
C PRO A 278 11.57 -18.94 -1.27
N ARG A 279 11.43 -18.44 -2.50
CA ARG A 279 11.91 -17.13 -2.95
C ARG A 279 10.81 -16.05 -2.95
N SER A 280 9.73 -16.26 -2.20
CA SER A 280 8.71 -15.26 -1.93
C SER A 280 8.94 -14.60 -0.57
N LEU A 281 8.71 -13.28 -0.49
CA LEU A 281 8.82 -12.50 0.74
C LEU A 281 7.62 -11.54 0.81
N PHE A 282 6.76 -11.70 1.81
CA PHE A 282 5.50 -10.98 1.90
C PHE A 282 5.34 -10.22 3.20
N THR A 283 4.67 -9.07 3.11
CA THR A 283 4.17 -8.29 4.24
C THR A 283 2.69 -7.99 4.04
N PRO A 284 1.87 -7.97 5.11
CA PRO A 284 0.43 -7.78 5.00
C PRO A 284 0.06 -6.29 4.97
N HIS A 285 0.40 -5.60 3.88
CA HIS A 285 0.12 -4.19 3.63
C HIS A 285 0.65 -3.26 4.74
N LEU A 286 1.94 -3.43 5.08
CA LEU A 286 2.62 -2.68 6.14
C LEU A 286 3.24 -1.35 5.68
N GLY A 287 3.07 -0.94 4.43
CA GLY A 287 3.73 0.25 3.86
C GLY A 287 3.68 1.48 4.76
N SER A 288 2.54 1.78 5.37
CA SER A 288 2.40 2.91 6.30
C SER A 288 2.41 2.52 7.79
N ALA A 289 2.66 1.25 8.13
CA ALA A 289 2.47 0.72 9.47
C ALA A 289 3.63 1.03 10.43
N THR A 290 4.11 2.27 10.44
CA THR A 290 4.94 2.78 11.54
C THR A 290 4.05 3.55 12.52
N LEU A 291 4.32 3.45 13.83
CA LEU A 291 3.49 4.09 14.84
C LEU A 291 3.32 5.59 14.58
N ALA A 292 4.43 6.29 14.32
CA ALA A 292 4.41 7.73 14.06
C ALA A 292 3.60 8.09 12.81
N ALA A 293 3.76 7.35 11.70
CA ALA A 293 3.01 7.60 10.48
C ALA A 293 1.52 7.33 10.68
N ARG A 294 1.16 6.20 11.34
CA ARG A 294 -0.26 5.89 11.59
C ARG A 294 -0.94 6.93 12.48
N GLN A 295 -0.28 7.38 13.53
CA GLN A 295 -0.80 8.46 14.39
C GLN A 295 -1.00 9.76 13.59
N ALA A 296 -0.03 10.15 12.77
CA ALA A 296 -0.13 11.36 11.95
C ALA A 296 -1.23 11.24 10.88
N ILE A 297 -1.35 10.07 10.21
CA ILE A 297 -2.39 9.81 9.21
C ILE A 297 -3.79 9.91 9.81
N GLU A 298 -4.01 9.29 10.98
CA GLU A 298 -5.30 9.33 11.64
C GLU A 298 -5.62 10.74 12.15
N ALA A 299 -4.63 11.47 12.67
CA ALA A 299 -4.82 12.85 13.10
C ALA A 299 -5.22 13.74 11.91
N GLU A 300 -4.56 13.62 10.75
CA GLU A 300 -4.92 14.37 9.54
C GLU A 300 -6.33 14.02 9.06
N ALA A 301 -6.69 12.73 9.03
CA ALA A 301 -8.05 12.30 8.69
C ALA A 301 -9.09 12.86 9.69
N ALA A 302 -8.76 12.88 10.99
CA ALA A 302 -9.64 13.48 12.00
C ALA A 302 -9.79 15.00 11.80
N PHE A 303 -8.73 15.72 11.47
CA PHE A 303 -8.82 17.15 11.13
C PHE A 303 -9.71 17.37 9.91
N ASN A 304 -9.61 16.53 8.89
CA ASN A 304 -10.48 16.61 7.72
C ASN A 304 -11.96 16.39 8.09
N ILE A 305 -12.25 15.46 8.99
CA ILE A 305 -13.61 15.25 9.52
C ILE A 305 -14.09 16.50 10.25
N LEU A 306 -13.31 17.03 11.18
CA LEU A 306 -13.70 18.21 11.97
C LEU A 306 -13.97 19.41 11.06
N ALA A 307 -13.09 19.67 10.10
CA ALA A 307 -13.26 20.74 9.11
C ALA A 307 -14.54 20.56 8.28
N GLY A 308 -14.79 19.33 7.79
CA GLY A 308 -15.99 19.01 7.01
C GLY A 308 -17.29 19.11 7.81
N LEU A 309 -17.23 18.90 9.14
CA LEU A 309 -18.37 19.10 10.04
C LEU A 309 -18.54 20.56 10.52
N GLY A 310 -17.63 21.47 10.09
CA GLY A 310 -17.67 22.89 10.46
C GLY A 310 -17.17 23.18 11.88
N VAL A 311 -16.40 22.27 12.49
CA VAL A 311 -15.78 22.49 13.81
C VAL A 311 -14.50 23.30 13.62
N SER A 312 -14.34 24.41 14.33
CA SER A 312 -13.15 25.28 14.23
C SER A 312 -11.88 24.56 14.67
N VAL A 313 -10.92 24.45 13.75
CA VAL A 313 -9.62 23.78 13.98
C VAL A 313 -8.57 24.76 14.54
N ARG A 314 -8.86 26.07 14.57
CA ARG A 314 -7.89 27.11 14.96
C ARG A 314 -7.39 27.03 16.42
N GLU A 315 -8.11 26.35 17.30
CA GLU A 315 -7.70 26.16 18.70
C GLU A 315 -6.84 24.90 18.93
N LEU A 316 -6.52 24.14 17.89
CA LEU A 316 -5.89 22.82 17.99
C LEU A 316 -4.36 22.86 17.89
N SER A 317 -3.78 23.89 17.27
CA SER A 317 -2.33 24.03 17.10
C SER A 317 -1.59 24.48 18.37
N SER A 318 -2.30 24.94 19.39
CA SER A 318 -1.68 25.40 20.65
C SER A 318 -1.55 24.33 21.75
N ALA A 319 -2.10 23.12 21.54
CA ALA A 319 -2.09 22.04 22.53
C ALA A 319 -1.04 20.93 22.25
N THR A 320 -0.27 21.05 21.18
CA THR A 320 0.77 20.09 20.77
C THR A 320 2.17 20.72 20.65
N ALA A 321 2.38 21.88 21.29
CA ALA A 321 3.70 22.49 21.42
C ALA A 321 4.37 22.13 22.76
#